data_1ddd50de193d8c0ddabf1778a99e4b67
#
_entry.id   1ddd50de193d8c0ddabf1778a99e4b67
#
_cell.length_a   1.000
_cell.length_b   1.000
_cell.length_c   1.000
_cell.angle_alpha   90.00
_cell.angle_beta   90.00
_cell.angle_gamma   90.00
#
_symmetry.space_group_name_H-M   'P 1'
#
loop_
_entity.id
_entity.type
_entity.pdbx_description
1 polymer ?
#
loop_
_entity_poly.entity_id
_entity_poly.type
_entity_poly.pdbx_seq_one_letter_code
_entity_poly.pdbx_strand_id
1 'polypeptide(L)'
;MKKNILLACFCISILYAKSQSVETEMHRPQFHFSPKEKWMNDPNGMVYHKGVYHLFYQYYPDSTVWGPMHWGHATSKDMLHWQHQPVALYPDSLGYIFSGSAVIDVKNTAGFGKDAMVAIFTHHSMEGEKSKRNDYQNQSIAYSLDDGKTWTKYAGNPVIKNPGIVDFRDPKVMWFEKENKWVMTLATKDRITFYSSPDLKNWSKESEFGETLGAHGGVWE
;
A
#
# COMPACT_ATOMS: atom_id res chain seq x y z
N MET A 1 -19.28 -60.20 44.71
CA MET A 1 -19.72 -59.68 43.42
C MET A 1 -19.61 -58.15 43.43
N LYS A 2 -18.56 -57.61 42.84
CA LYS A 2 -18.34 -56.12 42.75
C LYS A 2 -18.77 -55.71 41.35
N LYS A 3 -19.79 -54.83 41.25
CA LYS A 3 -20.23 -54.23 40.00
C LYS A 3 -19.36 -53.03 39.68
N ASN A 4 -18.61 -53.10 38.60
CA ASN A 4 -17.88 -51.94 38.05
C ASN A 4 -18.86 -51.11 37.24
N ILE A 5 -19.08 -49.85 37.67
CA ILE A 5 -19.81 -48.85 36.90
C ILE A 5 -18.78 -48.09 36.05
N LEU A 6 -18.86 -48.28 34.75
CA LEU A 6 -18.05 -47.57 33.75
C LEU A 6 -18.69 -46.22 33.49
N LEU A 7 -18.05 -45.13 33.94
CA LEU A 7 -18.48 -43.77 33.70
C LEU A 7 -17.91 -43.29 32.33
N ALA A 8 -18.77 -43.24 31.33
CA ALA A 8 -18.39 -42.71 30.01
C ALA A 8 -18.45 -41.18 30.04
N CYS A 9 -17.30 -40.51 30.08
CA CYS A 9 -17.20 -39.08 29.88
C CYS A 9 -17.41 -38.76 28.40
N PHE A 10 -18.58 -38.18 28.07
CA PHE A 10 -18.89 -37.65 26.75
C PHE A 10 -18.33 -36.21 26.65
N CYS A 11 -17.14 -36.08 26.06
CA CYS A 11 -16.57 -34.77 25.76
C CYS A 11 -17.34 -34.14 24.57
N ILE A 12 -18.25 -33.23 24.86
CA ILE A 12 -18.93 -32.42 23.85
C ILE A 12 -17.96 -31.28 23.45
N SER A 13 -17.28 -31.45 22.33
CA SER A 13 -16.51 -30.41 21.70
C SER A 13 -17.46 -29.40 21.09
N ILE A 14 -17.68 -28.29 21.76
CA ILE A 14 -18.45 -27.15 21.22
C ILE A 14 -17.56 -26.46 20.18
N LEU A 15 -17.77 -26.79 18.92
CA LEU A 15 -17.23 -26.02 17.80
C LEU A 15 -17.94 -24.67 17.77
N TYR A 16 -17.25 -23.65 18.25
CA TYR A 16 -17.66 -22.27 18.01
C TYR A 16 -17.48 -21.96 16.51
N ALA A 17 -18.49 -22.21 15.70
CA ALA A 17 -18.59 -21.58 14.41
C ALA A 17 -18.75 -20.08 14.65
N LYS A 18 -17.68 -19.30 14.43
CA LYS A 18 -17.81 -17.85 14.28
C LYS A 18 -18.69 -17.63 13.05
N SER A 19 -19.96 -17.36 13.27
CA SER A 19 -20.81 -16.78 12.26
C SER A 19 -20.15 -15.46 11.83
N GLN A 20 -19.67 -15.40 10.59
CA GLN A 20 -19.42 -14.11 9.98
C GLN A 20 -20.75 -13.37 9.99
N SER A 21 -20.81 -12.26 10.70
CA SER A 21 -21.96 -11.36 10.60
C SER A 21 -22.06 -10.95 9.13
N VAL A 22 -23.11 -11.40 8.46
CA VAL A 22 -23.47 -10.85 7.16
C VAL A 22 -23.65 -9.36 7.39
N GLU A 23 -22.80 -8.54 6.81
CA GLU A 23 -22.92 -7.09 6.92
C GLU A 23 -24.25 -6.69 6.29
N THR A 24 -25.19 -6.23 7.10
CA THR A 24 -26.55 -5.90 6.69
C THR A 24 -26.68 -4.46 6.20
N GLU A 25 -25.56 -3.79 5.91
CA GLU A 25 -25.58 -2.44 5.36
C GLU A 25 -26.13 -2.45 3.93
N MET A 26 -27.29 -1.81 3.73
CA MET A 26 -28.04 -1.82 2.47
C MET A 26 -27.22 -1.40 1.23
N HIS A 27 -26.25 -0.53 1.40
CA HIS A 27 -25.47 0.05 0.30
C HIS A 27 -24.01 -0.44 0.24
N ARG A 28 -23.63 -1.38 1.12
CA ARG A 28 -22.27 -1.94 1.07
C ARG A 28 -22.11 -2.82 -0.19
N PRO A 29 -21.06 -2.61 -0.99
CA PRO A 29 -20.76 -3.46 -2.14
C PRO A 29 -20.68 -4.95 -1.76
N GLN A 30 -21.24 -5.83 -2.61
CA GLN A 30 -21.23 -7.27 -2.39
C GLN A 30 -20.02 -7.97 -2.99
N PHE A 31 -19.42 -7.39 -4.04
CA PHE A 31 -18.32 -7.98 -4.80
C PHE A 31 -17.04 -7.15 -4.75
N HIS A 32 -17.16 -5.85 -4.53
CA HIS A 32 -16.02 -4.95 -4.47
C HIS A 32 -15.50 -4.85 -3.03
N PHE A 33 -14.19 -4.70 -2.90
CA PHE A 33 -13.60 -4.37 -1.62
C PHE A 33 -14.14 -3.03 -1.11
N SER A 34 -14.43 -2.97 0.18
CA SER A 34 -14.73 -1.73 0.89
C SER A 34 -14.08 -1.78 2.28
N PRO A 35 -13.67 -0.65 2.86
CA PRO A 35 -13.12 -0.64 4.21
C PRO A 35 -14.21 -1.07 5.20
N LYS A 36 -13.79 -1.56 6.35
CA LYS A 36 -14.73 -1.92 7.41
C LYS A 36 -15.58 -0.71 7.84
N GLU A 37 -14.96 0.43 7.92
CA GLU A 37 -15.56 1.71 8.32
C GLU A 37 -14.68 2.88 7.87
N LYS A 38 -15.20 4.10 7.96
CA LYS A 38 -14.47 5.35 7.73
C LYS A 38 -14.16 5.64 6.26
N TRP A 39 -13.22 6.55 6.01
CA TRP A 39 -12.90 7.03 4.68
C TRP A 39 -11.95 6.09 3.94
N MET A 40 -12.26 5.85 2.70
CA MET A 40 -11.37 5.20 1.73
C MET A 40 -11.46 5.92 0.38
N ASN A 41 -10.32 6.05 -0.31
CA ASN A 41 -10.28 6.36 -1.74
C ASN A 41 -9.41 5.32 -2.46
N ASP A 42 -8.30 5.69 -3.07
CA ASP A 42 -7.52 4.86 -3.99
C ASP A 42 -7.14 3.47 -3.44
N PRO A 43 -7.56 2.36 -4.07
CA PRO A 43 -6.87 1.10 -3.89
C PRO A 43 -5.48 1.19 -4.53
N ASN A 44 -4.44 0.79 -3.80
CA ASN A 44 -3.07 0.89 -4.27
C ASN A 44 -2.20 -0.26 -3.73
N GLY A 45 -0.94 -0.32 -4.11
CA GLY A 45 0.03 -1.26 -3.56
C GLY A 45 -0.34 -2.73 -3.71
N MET A 46 -1.19 -3.13 -4.68
CA MET A 46 -1.58 -4.52 -4.82
C MET A 46 -0.37 -5.38 -5.18
N VAL A 47 -0.13 -6.43 -4.38
CA VAL A 47 0.97 -7.37 -4.58
C VAL A 47 0.55 -8.80 -4.20
N TYR A 48 1.02 -9.79 -4.97
CA TYR A 48 0.83 -11.20 -4.67
C TYR A 48 2.11 -11.80 -4.10
N HIS A 49 1.99 -12.44 -2.93
CA HIS A 49 3.13 -13.05 -2.26
C HIS A 49 2.71 -14.32 -1.51
N LYS A 50 3.42 -15.42 -1.72
CA LYS A 50 3.21 -16.71 -1.03
C LYS A 50 1.76 -17.19 -1.01
N GLY A 51 1.03 -17.05 -2.11
CA GLY A 51 -0.37 -17.48 -2.21
C GLY A 51 -1.40 -16.51 -1.65
N VAL A 52 -1.00 -15.28 -1.30
CA VAL A 52 -1.86 -14.24 -0.73
C VAL A 52 -1.77 -12.97 -1.58
N TYR A 53 -2.93 -12.41 -1.92
CA TYR A 53 -3.05 -11.07 -2.47
C TYR A 53 -3.09 -10.08 -1.32
N HIS A 54 -2.26 -9.05 -1.37
CA HIS A 54 -2.27 -7.92 -0.47
C HIS A 54 -2.81 -6.72 -1.24
N LEU A 55 -3.77 -6.04 -0.66
CA LEU A 55 -4.34 -4.79 -1.14
C LEU A 55 -4.09 -3.72 -0.09
N PHE A 56 -3.46 -2.65 -0.49
CA PHE A 56 -3.41 -1.44 0.32
C PHE A 56 -4.36 -0.41 -0.25
N TYR A 57 -4.73 0.58 0.55
CA TYR A 57 -5.67 1.62 0.14
C TYR A 57 -5.47 2.89 0.96
N GLN A 58 -5.77 4.01 0.35
CA GLN A 58 -5.84 5.28 1.06
C GLN A 58 -6.92 5.21 2.10
N TYR A 59 -6.57 5.47 3.35
CA TYR A 59 -7.45 5.28 4.49
C TYR A 59 -7.32 6.40 5.50
N TYR A 60 -8.46 6.92 5.98
CA TYR A 60 -8.46 7.80 7.13
C TYR A 60 -9.30 7.17 8.25
N PRO A 61 -8.67 6.66 9.32
CA PRO A 61 -9.35 5.88 10.36
C PRO A 61 -10.23 6.70 11.30
N ASP A 62 -10.08 8.02 11.34
CA ASP A 62 -10.73 8.85 12.36
C ASP A 62 -12.03 9.50 11.86
N SER A 63 -12.29 9.53 10.54
CA SER A 63 -13.47 10.20 9.99
C SER A 63 -14.01 9.54 8.72
N THR A 64 -15.21 9.95 8.32
CA THR A 64 -15.86 9.57 7.06
C THR A 64 -15.66 10.60 5.93
N VAL A 65 -14.79 11.58 6.14
CA VAL A 65 -14.35 12.56 5.15
C VAL A 65 -12.85 12.45 4.97
N TRP A 66 -12.36 12.97 3.84
CA TRP A 66 -10.92 13.00 3.56
C TRP A 66 -10.13 13.73 4.66
N GLY A 67 -8.97 13.20 5.02
CA GLY A 67 -8.12 13.74 6.08
C GLY A 67 -6.70 13.16 6.04
N PRO A 68 -5.99 13.09 7.16
CA PRO A 68 -4.66 12.52 7.24
C PRO A 68 -4.61 11.08 6.71
N MET A 69 -4.14 10.91 5.46
CA MET A 69 -4.13 9.63 4.79
C MET A 69 -3.09 8.66 5.37
N HIS A 70 -3.55 7.45 5.58
CA HIS A 70 -2.79 6.26 5.96
C HIS A 70 -2.85 5.26 4.81
N TRP A 71 -2.07 4.20 4.88
CA TRP A 71 -2.37 2.99 4.12
C TRP A 71 -3.11 1.99 4.99
N GLY A 72 -4.39 1.75 4.68
CA GLY A 72 -5.10 0.58 5.13
C GLY A 72 -4.56 -0.66 4.44
N HIS A 73 -4.84 -1.85 4.99
CA HIS A 73 -4.35 -3.12 4.45
C HIS A 73 -5.43 -4.19 4.54
N ALA A 74 -5.54 -4.97 3.49
CA ALA A 74 -6.38 -6.16 3.43
C ALA A 74 -5.69 -7.29 2.68
N THR A 75 -6.04 -8.53 3.01
CA THR A 75 -5.48 -9.73 2.37
C THR A 75 -6.58 -10.63 1.85
N SER A 76 -6.31 -11.33 0.73
CA SER A 76 -7.23 -12.30 0.14
C SER A 76 -6.47 -13.45 -0.50
N LYS A 77 -7.11 -14.61 -0.60
CA LYS A 77 -6.62 -15.75 -1.39
C LYS A 77 -7.22 -15.81 -2.79
N ASP A 78 -8.32 -15.11 -3.03
CA ASP A 78 -9.14 -15.21 -4.25
C ASP A 78 -9.56 -13.86 -4.84
N MET A 79 -9.16 -12.73 -4.23
CA MET A 79 -9.53 -11.35 -4.58
C MET A 79 -11.03 -11.02 -4.44
N LEU A 80 -11.82 -11.93 -3.87
CA LEU A 80 -13.24 -11.74 -3.59
C LEU A 80 -13.49 -11.62 -2.09
N HIS A 81 -12.87 -12.52 -1.30
CA HIS A 81 -13.04 -12.56 0.14
C HIS A 81 -11.82 -11.93 0.82
N TRP A 82 -12.01 -10.72 1.33
CA TRP A 82 -10.96 -9.91 1.93
C TRP A 82 -10.98 -9.98 3.45
N GLN A 83 -9.81 -10.08 4.04
CA GLN A 83 -9.58 -9.99 5.48
C GLN A 83 -8.87 -8.67 5.78
N HIS A 84 -9.52 -7.80 6.54
CA HIS A 84 -8.92 -6.56 7.01
C HIS A 84 -7.75 -6.83 7.93
N GLN A 85 -6.66 -6.14 7.70
CA GLN A 85 -5.43 -6.18 8.49
C GLN A 85 -5.26 -4.86 9.25
N PRO A 86 -4.35 -4.79 10.23
CA PRO A 86 -3.96 -3.52 10.83
C PRO A 86 -3.50 -2.51 9.78
N VAL A 87 -3.63 -1.22 10.09
CA VAL A 87 -3.10 -0.14 9.24
C VAL A 87 -1.60 -0.37 9.01
N ALA A 88 -1.19 -0.37 7.73
CA ALA A 88 0.18 -0.64 7.34
C ALA A 88 1.10 0.58 7.55
N LEU A 89 0.67 1.75 7.09
CA LEU A 89 1.48 2.97 7.16
C LEU A 89 0.68 4.12 7.77
N TYR A 90 1.33 4.82 8.70
CA TYR A 90 0.79 5.98 9.40
C TYR A 90 1.50 7.25 8.93
N PRO A 91 0.84 8.42 8.90
CA PRO A 91 1.50 9.71 8.74
C PRO A 91 2.66 9.91 9.71
N ASP A 92 3.62 10.75 9.32
CA ASP A 92 4.74 11.16 10.17
C ASP A 92 5.16 12.60 9.89
N SER A 93 6.35 12.99 10.36
CA SER A 93 6.88 14.34 10.18
C SER A 93 7.14 14.74 8.72
N LEU A 94 7.21 13.78 7.79
CA LEU A 94 7.34 14.03 6.35
C LEU A 94 5.99 14.27 5.67
N GLY A 95 4.88 13.89 6.31
CA GLY A 95 3.54 14.15 5.81
C GLY A 95 2.58 12.96 5.86
N TYR A 96 1.47 13.10 5.14
CA TYR A 96 0.48 12.04 4.92
C TYR A 96 1.02 10.98 3.97
N ILE A 97 0.46 9.78 4.05
CA ILE A 97 0.86 8.67 3.19
C ILE A 97 -0.09 8.63 1.99
N PHE A 98 0.33 9.17 0.87
CA PHE A 98 -0.43 9.11 -0.39
C PHE A 98 -0.16 7.81 -1.14
N SER A 99 -0.86 7.63 -2.26
CA SER A 99 -0.85 6.40 -3.04
C SER A 99 0.52 6.00 -3.57
N GLY A 100 0.62 4.76 -4.01
CA GLY A 100 1.84 4.19 -4.53
C GLY A 100 1.70 2.73 -4.91
N SER A 101 2.78 1.98 -4.82
CA SER A 101 2.84 0.56 -5.16
C SER A 101 3.59 -0.26 -4.12
N ALA A 102 3.38 -1.58 -4.15
CA ALA A 102 4.17 -2.52 -3.37
C ALA A 102 4.83 -3.54 -4.31
N VAL A 103 6.02 -3.97 -3.97
CA VAL A 103 6.79 -4.98 -4.69
C VAL A 103 7.43 -5.98 -3.73
N ILE A 104 7.79 -7.16 -4.22
CA ILE A 104 8.61 -8.11 -3.47
C ILE A 104 10.03 -8.04 -4.00
N ASP A 105 10.98 -7.68 -3.14
CA ASP A 105 12.41 -7.64 -3.47
C ASP A 105 13.03 -9.03 -3.30
N VAL A 106 12.73 -9.92 -4.24
CA VAL A 106 13.20 -11.31 -4.22
C VAL A 106 14.72 -11.40 -4.26
N LYS A 107 15.36 -10.47 -4.96
CA LYS A 107 16.81 -10.42 -5.12
C LYS A 107 17.53 -9.71 -3.97
N ASN A 108 16.79 -9.17 -3.00
CA ASN A 108 17.30 -8.37 -1.88
C ASN A 108 18.19 -7.20 -2.35
N THR A 109 17.76 -6.56 -3.42
CA THR A 109 18.51 -5.42 -4.01
C THR A 109 18.58 -4.22 -3.07
N ALA A 110 17.50 -4.01 -2.31
CA ALA A 110 17.43 -2.96 -1.31
C ALA A 110 18.21 -3.29 -0.01
N GLY A 111 18.64 -4.54 0.16
CA GLY A 111 19.38 -4.96 1.36
C GLY A 111 18.57 -4.92 2.65
N PHE A 112 17.23 -4.96 2.58
CA PHE A 112 16.37 -5.03 3.77
C PHE A 112 16.23 -6.45 4.32
N GLY A 113 16.40 -7.45 3.48
CA GLY A 113 16.26 -8.87 3.78
C GLY A 113 15.63 -9.62 2.61
N LYS A 114 15.76 -10.93 2.61
CA LYS A 114 15.24 -11.79 1.55
C LYS A 114 13.70 -11.67 1.48
N ASP A 115 13.19 -11.55 0.26
CA ASP A 115 11.76 -11.46 -0.03
C ASP A 115 11.05 -10.32 0.72
N ALA A 116 11.77 -9.23 1.03
CA ALA A 116 11.17 -8.07 1.66
C ALA A 116 10.02 -7.52 0.80
N MET A 117 8.87 -7.31 1.40
CA MET A 117 7.80 -6.54 0.76
C MET A 117 8.12 -5.06 0.93
N VAL A 118 8.26 -4.33 -0.16
CA VAL A 118 8.62 -2.91 -0.14
C VAL A 118 7.47 -2.10 -0.68
N ALA A 119 6.96 -1.18 0.13
CA ALA A 119 6.01 -0.15 -0.27
C ALA A 119 6.78 1.07 -0.77
N ILE A 120 6.39 1.58 -1.91
CA ILE A 120 6.89 2.83 -2.49
C ILE A 120 5.69 3.77 -2.59
N PHE A 121 5.75 4.92 -1.95
CA PHE A 121 4.61 5.80 -1.78
C PHE A 121 5.01 7.28 -1.77
N THR A 122 4.03 8.15 -1.93
CA THR A 122 4.24 9.59 -1.83
C THR A 122 3.99 10.08 -0.41
N HIS A 123 4.98 10.72 0.21
CA HIS A 123 4.73 11.60 1.35
C HIS A 123 4.20 12.95 0.88
N HIS A 124 3.08 13.39 1.46
CA HIS A 124 2.42 14.65 1.14
C HIS A 124 2.40 15.59 2.33
N SER A 125 3.10 16.70 2.23
CA SER A 125 3.13 17.74 3.27
C SER A 125 1.96 18.71 3.10
N MET A 126 0.94 18.61 3.94
CA MET A 126 -0.20 19.54 3.98
C MET A 126 0.22 20.99 4.29
N GLU A 127 1.27 21.17 5.10
CA GLU A 127 1.82 22.48 5.39
C GLU A 127 2.46 23.07 4.15
N GLY A 128 3.25 22.28 3.41
CA GLY A 128 3.88 22.68 2.16
C GLY A 128 2.84 23.10 1.11
N GLU A 129 1.77 22.32 0.95
CA GLU A 129 0.67 22.62 0.05
C GLU A 129 -0.05 23.93 0.43
N LYS A 130 -0.47 24.08 1.70
CA LYS A 130 -1.11 25.31 2.20
C LYS A 130 -0.22 26.53 2.03
N SER A 131 1.08 26.38 2.15
CA SER A 131 2.08 27.42 1.92
C SER A 131 2.40 27.65 0.44
N LYS A 132 1.71 26.93 -0.48
CA LYS A 132 1.90 27.01 -1.94
C LYS A 132 3.35 26.72 -2.37
N ARG A 133 4.06 25.86 -1.65
CA ARG A 133 5.35 25.34 -2.09
C ARG A 133 5.12 24.36 -3.25
N ASN A 134 6.14 24.16 -4.07
CA ASN A 134 6.06 23.22 -5.19
C ASN A 134 6.68 21.85 -4.87
N ASP A 135 7.29 21.68 -3.68
CA ASP A 135 8.06 20.51 -3.28
C ASP A 135 7.41 19.71 -2.15
N TYR A 136 6.09 19.83 -1.99
CA TYR A 136 5.35 19.24 -0.87
C TYR A 136 5.05 17.75 -1.02
N GLN A 137 5.37 17.14 -2.17
CA GLN A 137 5.23 15.69 -2.42
C GLN A 137 6.59 15.07 -2.72
N ASN A 138 6.96 14.00 -2.02
CA ASN A 138 8.25 13.33 -2.15
C ASN A 138 8.03 11.83 -2.15
N GLN A 139 8.87 11.04 -2.88
CA GLN A 139 8.72 9.60 -2.90
C GLN A 139 9.52 8.97 -1.77
N SER A 140 8.89 8.06 -1.06
CA SER A 140 9.44 7.38 0.11
C SER A 140 9.17 5.88 0.06
N ILE A 141 9.89 5.12 0.88
CA ILE A 141 9.73 3.67 0.98
C ILE A 141 9.56 3.22 2.43
N ALA A 142 8.86 2.10 2.57
CA ALA A 142 8.81 1.30 3.80
C ALA A 142 8.92 -0.17 3.43
N TYR A 143 9.31 -1.01 4.36
CA TYR A 143 9.48 -2.43 4.12
C TYR A 143 8.90 -3.28 5.25
N SER A 144 8.51 -4.49 4.91
CA SER A 144 8.05 -5.55 5.80
C SER A 144 8.86 -6.82 5.57
N LEU A 145 9.23 -7.51 6.64
CA LEU A 145 9.95 -8.79 6.62
C LEU A 145 9.10 -9.95 7.13
N ASP A 146 7.83 -9.69 7.41
CA ASP A 146 6.88 -10.63 8.02
C ASP A 146 5.58 -10.74 7.21
N ASP A 147 5.70 -10.69 5.88
CA ASP A 147 4.60 -10.81 4.94
C ASP A 147 3.52 -9.71 5.14
N GLY A 148 3.97 -8.46 5.36
CA GLY A 148 3.11 -7.29 5.44
C GLY A 148 2.41 -7.07 6.79
N LYS A 149 2.76 -7.80 7.85
CA LYS A 149 2.15 -7.64 9.18
C LYS A 149 2.67 -6.40 9.91
N THR A 150 3.97 -6.16 9.82
CA THR A 150 4.60 -4.96 10.38
C THR A 150 5.45 -4.25 9.34
N TRP A 151 5.56 -2.92 9.47
CA TRP A 151 6.22 -2.07 8.50
C TRP A 151 7.23 -1.14 9.16
N THR A 152 8.39 -1.02 8.54
CA THR A 152 9.45 -0.09 8.94
C THR A 152 9.69 0.92 7.83
N LYS A 153 9.52 2.20 8.10
CA LYS A 153 9.88 3.25 7.16
C LYS A 153 11.40 3.35 7.04
N TYR A 154 11.88 3.50 5.82
CA TYR A 154 13.32 3.64 5.58
C TYR A 154 13.87 4.94 6.18
N ALA A 155 14.94 4.84 6.96
CA ALA A 155 15.52 6.01 7.65
C ALA A 155 16.10 7.06 6.70
N GLY A 156 16.44 6.67 5.46
CA GLY A 156 16.95 7.57 4.41
C GLY A 156 15.85 8.23 3.55
N ASN A 157 14.58 8.15 3.94
CA ASN A 157 13.50 8.82 3.20
C ASN A 157 13.65 10.35 3.22
N PRO A 158 13.21 11.04 2.18
CA PRO A 158 12.64 10.51 0.92
C PRO A 158 13.74 9.97 -0.01
N VAL A 159 13.41 8.92 -0.79
CA VAL A 159 14.30 8.33 -1.81
C VAL A 159 14.31 9.12 -3.12
N ILE A 160 13.25 9.87 -3.42
CA ILE A 160 13.22 10.89 -4.47
C ILE A 160 12.66 12.17 -3.86
N LYS A 161 13.49 13.19 -3.78
CA LYS A 161 13.08 14.55 -3.42
C LYS A 161 12.43 15.22 -4.63
N ASN A 162 11.35 15.92 -4.39
CA ASN A 162 10.67 16.70 -5.42
C ASN A 162 11.55 17.83 -5.93
N PRO A 163 11.80 17.94 -7.23
CA PRO A 163 12.61 19.00 -7.81
C PRO A 163 11.87 20.35 -7.95
N GLY A 164 10.69 20.52 -7.36
CA GLY A 164 9.87 21.72 -7.48
C GLY A 164 8.68 21.58 -8.45
N ILE A 165 8.15 20.38 -8.57
CA ILE A 165 7.01 20.05 -9.44
C ILE A 165 5.74 19.90 -8.59
N VAL A 166 4.71 20.69 -8.90
CA VAL A 166 3.36 20.48 -8.36
C VAL A 166 2.80 19.18 -8.91
N ASP A 167 2.09 18.40 -8.08
CA ASP A 167 1.57 17.07 -8.46
C ASP A 167 2.68 16.08 -8.87
N PHE A 168 3.48 15.71 -7.90
CA PHE A 168 4.62 14.79 -8.02
C PHE A 168 4.35 13.53 -7.17
N ARG A 169 3.49 12.61 -7.67
CA ARG A 169 2.91 11.54 -6.86
C ARG A 169 2.60 10.24 -7.61
N ASP A 170 2.10 9.26 -6.88
CA ASP A 170 1.55 7.97 -7.36
C ASP A 170 2.58 7.09 -8.09
N PRO A 171 3.68 6.73 -7.40
CA PRO A 171 4.74 5.93 -8.00
C PRO A 171 4.24 4.51 -8.27
N LYS A 172 4.34 4.06 -9.54
CA LYS A 172 4.18 2.66 -9.92
C LYS A 172 5.54 2.06 -10.20
N VAL A 173 5.90 1.03 -9.44
CA VAL A 173 7.24 0.41 -9.50
C VAL A 173 7.12 -1.04 -9.93
N MET A 174 8.05 -1.47 -10.78
CA MET A 174 8.20 -2.86 -11.20
C MET A 174 9.68 -3.23 -11.40
N TRP A 175 9.99 -4.50 -11.24
CA TRP A 175 11.29 -5.04 -11.63
C TRP A 175 11.36 -5.24 -13.14
N PHE A 176 12.38 -4.70 -13.79
CA PHE A 176 12.65 -4.89 -15.21
C PHE A 176 13.79 -5.89 -15.39
N GLU A 177 13.42 -7.16 -15.58
CA GLU A 177 14.35 -8.29 -15.59
C GLU A 177 15.43 -8.18 -16.66
N LYS A 178 15.09 -7.65 -17.85
CA LYS A 178 16.02 -7.54 -18.99
C LYS A 178 17.26 -6.71 -18.66
N GLU A 179 17.11 -5.69 -17.81
CA GLU A 179 18.20 -4.77 -17.45
C GLU A 179 18.57 -4.87 -15.98
N ASN A 180 17.99 -5.83 -15.22
CA ASN A 180 18.25 -6.03 -13.80
C ASN A 180 18.14 -4.74 -12.99
N LYS A 181 17.03 -4.01 -13.17
CA LYS A 181 16.78 -2.76 -12.45
C LYS A 181 15.30 -2.60 -12.13
N TRP A 182 15.02 -1.80 -11.15
CA TRP A 182 13.67 -1.29 -10.87
C TRP A 182 13.36 -0.14 -11.82
N VAL A 183 12.12 -0.09 -12.28
CA VAL A 183 11.59 1.02 -13.07
C VAL A 183 10.39 1.59 -12.33
N MET A 184 10.32 2.91 -12.25
CA MET A 184 9.20 3.65 -11.70
C MET A 184 8.59 4.54 -12.77
N THR A 185 7.26 4.52 -12.88
CA THR A 185 6.48 5.57 -13.52
C THR A 185 5.90 6.46 -12.44
N LEU A 186 6.02 7.76 -12.59
CA LEU A 186 5.58 8.76 -11.63
C LEU A 186 4.75 9.82 -12.34
N ALA A 187 3.55 10.11 -11.82
CA ALA A 187 2.77 11.24 -12.28
C ALA A 187 3.44 12.56 -11.87
N THR A 188 3.73 13.42 -12.86
CA THR A 188 4.44 14.67 -12.65
C THR A 188 3.74 15.80 -13.39
N LYS A 189 2.78 16.43 -12.72
CA LYS A 189 1.95 17.49 -13.28
C LYS A 189 1.13 17.00 -14.48
N ASP A 190 1.56 17.26 -15.71
CA ASP A 190 0.87 16.98 -16.98
C ASP A 190 1.53 15.83 -17.79
N ARG A 191 2.40 15.04 -17.17
CA ARG A 191 3.18 13.99 -17.81
C ARG A 191 3.51 12.83 -16.88
N ILE A 192 4.02 11.76 -17.45
CA ILE A 192 4.63 10.65 -16.71
C ILE A 192 6.15 10.79 -16.80
N THR A 193 6.83 10.77 -15.67
CA THR A 193 8.29 10.70 -15.60
C THR A 193 8.73 9.29 -15.26
N PHE A 194 9.71 8.79 -15.99
CA PHE A 194 10.31 7.48 -15.76
C PHE A 194 11.61 7.62 -14.97
N TYR A 195 11.74 6.77 -13.95
CA TYR A 195 12.96 6.63 -13.17
C TYR A 195 13.43 5.18 -13.19
N SER A 196 14.73 4.97 -12.97
CA SER A 196 15.27 3.64 -12.70
C SER A 196 16.12 3.60 -11.45
N SER A 197 16.21 2.42 -10.83
CA SER A 197 17.00 2.20 -9.61
C SER A 197 17.58 0.80 -9.60
N PRO A 198 18.82 0.61 -9.14
CA PRO A 198 19.36 -0.71 -8.87
C PRO A 198 18.86 -1.31 -7.56
N ASP A 199 18.35 -0.49 -6.61
CA ASP A 199 18.22 -0.85 -5.20
C ASP A 199 17.00 -0.25 -4.48
N LEU A 200 16.02 0.31 -5.20
CA LEU A 200 14.84 1.02 -4.66
C LEU A 200 15.14 2.27 -3.82
N LYS A 201 16.38 2.59 -3.57
CA LYS A 201 16.82 3.72 -2.74
C LYS A 201 17.44 4.85 -3.55
N ASN A 202 18.21 4.48 -4.56
CA ASN A 202 18.91 5.42 -5.42
C ASN A 202 18.24 5.42 -6.81
N TRP A 203 17.60 6.54 -7.16
CA TRP A 203 16.81 6.67 -8.38
C TRP A 203 17.43 7.67 -9.35
N SER A 204 17.50 7.30 -10.61
CA SER A 204 17.92 8.17 -11.72
C SER A 204 16.73 8.45 -12.63
N LYS A 205 16.52 9.72 -13.00
CA LYS A 205 15.54 10.09 -14.01
C LYS A 205 16.02 9.60 -15.39
N GLU A 206 15.13 8.91 -16.12
CA GLU A 206 15.41 8.36 -17.45
C GLU A 206 14.79 9.19 -18.56
N SER A 207 13.48 9.38 -18.53
CA SER A 207 12.72 10.03 -19.60
C SER A 207 11.38 10.55 -19.11
N GLU A 208 10.65 11.20 -20.01
CA GLU A 208 9.29 11.68 -19.80
C GLU A 208 8.40 11.33 -20.98
N PHE A 209 7.11 11.17 -20.71
CA PHE A 209 6.08 10.96 -21.72
C PHE A 209 4.89 11.88 -21.45
N GLY A 210 4.29 12.45 -22.50
CA GLY A 210 3.08 13.29 -22.40
C GLY A 210 3.26 14.72 -22.90
N GLU A 211 4.32 15.03 -23.62
CA GLU A 211 4.76 16.42 -23.81
C GLU A 211 4.17 17.21 -24.99
N THR A 212 3.55 16.63 -26.00
CA THR A 212 3.63 17.40 -27.25
C THR A 212 2.34 17.74 -27.99
N LEU A 213 1.31 16.96 -27.96
CA LEU A 213 0.12 17.21 -28.79
C LEU A 213 -1.15 16.72 -28.10
N GLY A 214 -2.12 17.62 -27.92
CA GLY A 214 -3.43 17.32 -27.35
C GLY A 214 -3.79 18.14 -26.15
N ALA A 215 -4.95 17.93 -25.59
CA ALA A 215 -5.36 18.53 -24.32
C ALA A 215 -4.66 17.79 -23.18
N HIS A 216 -3.82 18.49 -22.44
CA HIS A 216 -3.21 17.99 -21.20
C HIS A 216 -4.15 18.30 -20.03
N GLY A 217 -4.82 17.27 -19.51
CA GLY A 217 -5.91 17.43 -18.53
C GLY A 217 -5.47 17.49 -17.08
N GLY A 218 -4.23 17.79 -16.76
CA GLY A 218 -3.75 17.80 -15.37
C GLY A 218 -2.99 16.54 -14.98
N VAL A 219 -3.10 16.10 -13.74
CA VAL A 219 -2.36 14.94 -13.19
C VAL A 219 -2.83 13.65 -13.84
N TRP A 220 -1.88 12.80 -14.19
CA TRP A 220 -2.10 11.46 -14.72
C TRP A 220 -1.91 10.43 -13.61
N GLU A 221 -2.96 9.79 -13.18
CA GLU A 221 -2.97 8.73 -12.15
C GLU A 221 -3.08 7.33 -12.78
#